data_a25d3975dff0e3b2541ddc1d0cbeac61
#
_entry.id   a25d3975dff0e3b2541ddc1d0cbeac61
#
_cell.length_a   1.000
_cell.length_b   1.000
_cell.length_c   1.000
_cell.angle_alpha   90.00
_cell.angle_beta   90.00
_cell.angle_gamma   90.00
#
_symmetry.space_group_name_H-M   'P 1'
#
loop_
_entity.id
_entity.type
_entity.pdbx_description
1 polymer ?
#
loop_
_entity_poly.entity_id
_entity_poly.type
_entity_poly.pdbx_seq_one_letter_code
_entity_poly.pdbx_strand_id
1 'polypeptide(L)'
;MSDSEDDFPDWSGVIKQNDADSSDSDVASDDAPIRDAASDSSTSDDEAINPSPDKAINPLDLMRERNAMMHSVLSVENGRAFRTKPTDVFVVTYPKCGTTWCTQICHQIRCVHARRTNDSIDPMAFGEITEVVPWDILAPDCLQDLYSAQVCTPRVFKSHEAWTDIAKGAKYICVVRDPVDVFYSFYNFLPPYMGIEDGAITHAEFADAIFAGASHSGHVWQHFLGYFDAKYFDEDVTKTRSDSIMMLCFEDLKENLPECVRRIAAFMGFD
;
A
#
# COMPACT_ATOMS: atom_id res chain seq x y z
N MET A 1 26.81 22.24 32.32
CA MET A 1 25.58 21.90 31.58
C MET A 1 26.06 21.16 30.37
N SER A 2 26.05 19.86 30.44
CA SER A 2 26.50 18.95 29.38
C SER A 2 25.28 18.64 28.51
N ASP A 3 25.37 19.01 27.24
CA ASP A 3 24.44 18.64 26.22
C ASP A 3 24.42 17.09 26.11
N SER A 4 23.28 16.51 26.44
CA SER A 4 23.02 15.11 26.15
C SER A 4 22.82 15.00 24.63
N GLU A 5 23.81 14.48 23.92
CA GLU A 5 23.61 13.99 22.56
C GLU A 5 22.48 12.95 22.60
N ASP A 6 21.43 13.23 21.87
CA ASP A 6 20.23 12.41 21.80
C ASP A 6 20.58 11.02 21.28
N ASP A 7 20.32 10.02 22.08
CA ASP A 7 20.55 8.60 21.84
C ASP A 7 19.47 8.06 20.86
N PHE A 8 19.55 8.54 19.59
CA PHE A 8 18.70 7.97 18.52
C PHE A 8 19.32 6.67 18.01
N PRO A 9 18.49 5.64 17.76
CA PRO A 9 18.97 4.38 17.19
C PRO A 9 19.70 4.59 15.87
N ASP A 10 20.77 3.85 15.65
CA ASP A 10 21.49 3.82 14.37
C ASP A 10 20.62 3.19 13.27
N TRP A 11 20.11 4.01 12.37
CA TRP A 11 19.30 3.63 11.22
C TRP A 11 20.11 3.22 9.98
N SER A 12 21.44 3.13 10.07
CA SER A 12 22.32 2.80 8.96
C SER A 12 22.03 1.44 8.32
N GLY A 13 21.46 0.50 9.10
CA GLY A 13 21.04 -0.80 8.59
C GLY A 13 19.80 -0.74 7.69
N VAL A 14 18.85 0.14 7.99
CA VAL A 14 17.62 0.35 7.21
C VAL A 14 17.93 1.05 5.89
N ILE A 15 18.90 1.98 5.89
CA ILE A 15 19.31 2.72 4.70
C ILE A 15 19.99 1.81 3.67
N LYS A 16 20.84 0.85 4.12
CA LYS A 16 21.57 -0.04 3.22
C LYS A 16 20.69 -1.07 2.51
N GLN A 17 19.54 -1.44 3.08
CA GLN A 17 18.62 -2.39 2.48
C GLN A 17 17.79 -1.77 1.35
N ASN A 18 17.50 -0.47 1.43
CA ASN A 18 16.69 0.23 0.43
C ASN A 18 17.47 0.71 -0.80
N ASP A 19 18.80 0.86 -0.70
CA ASP A 19 19.65 1.19 -1.87
C ASP A 19 19.78 -0.02 -2.83
N ALA A 20 19.51 -1.25 -2.34
CA ALA A 20 19.48 -2.46 -3.17
C ALA A 20 18.14 -2.65 -3.89
N ASP A 21 17.02 -2.13 -3.34
CA ASP A 21 15.67 -2.27 -3.90
C ASP A 21 15.31 -1.16 -4.92
N SER A 22 16.17 -0.17 -5.13
CA SER A 22 15.95 0.87 -6.15
C SER A 22 16.37 0.46 -7.55
N SER A 23 16.98 -0.71 -7.72
CA SER A 23 17.25 -1.33 -9.00
C SER A 23 16.31 -2.51 -9.22
N ASP A 24 15.27 -2.31 -10.03
CA ASP A 24 14.51 -3.30 -10.79
C ASP A 24 14.80 -4.77 -10.45
N SER A 25 14.04 -5.36 -9.53
CA SER A 25 13.62 -6.76 -9.61
C SER A 25 12.92 -7.23 -8.33
N ASP A 26 11.66 -6.89 -8.12
CA ASP A 26 10.77 -7.72 -7.32
C ASP A 26 10.24 -8.84 -8.20
N VAL A 27 11.06 -9.86 -8.40
CA VAL A 27 10.61 -11.15 -8.91
C VAL A 27 10.06 -11.91 -7.71
N ALA A 28 8.74 -12.01 -7.64
CA ALA A 28 8.08 -12.92 -6.72
C ALA A 28 8.55 -14.35 -7.02
N SER A 29 9.11 -15.03 -6.02
CA SER A 29 9.42 -16.44 -6.09
C SER A 29 8.16 -17.28 -5.95
N ASP A 30 7.98 -18.16 -6.93
CA ASP A 30 7.00 -19.24 -7.00
C ASP A 30 7.02 -20.17 -5.79
N ASP A 31 5.85 -20.70 -5.43
CA ASP A 31 5.51 -22.12 -5.44
C ASP A 31 4.24 -22.39 -4.62
N ALA A 32 3.14 -22.62 -5.31
CA ALA A 32 2.06 -23.43 -4.76
C ALA A 32 1.69 -24.52 -5.79
N PRO A 33 1.68 -25.82 -5.42
CA PRO A 33 1.49 -26.90 -6.36
C PRO A 33 0.02 -27.07 -6.76
N ILE A 34 -0.20 -27.10 -8.05
CA ILE A 34 -1.45 -27.55 -8.68
C ILE A 34 -1.63 -29.04 -8.42
N ARG A 35 -2.71 -29.44 -7.79
CA ARG A 35 -3.11 -30.85 -7.66
C ARG A 35 -3.92 -31.26 -8.89
N ASP A 36 -3.40 -32.23 -9.61
CA ASP A 36 -4.09 -32.98 -10.63
C ASP A 36 -5.28 -33.74 -10.04
N ALA A 37 -6.45 -33.59 -10.65
CA ALA A 37 -7.56 -34.50 -10.46
C ALA A 37 -7.88 -35.16 -11.80
N ALA A 38 -7.71 -36.47 -11.83
CA ALA A 38 -7.90 -37.33 -12.97
C ALA A 38 -9.37 -37.53 -13.36
N SER A 39 -9.52 -37.58 -14.64
CA SER A 39 -10.53 -38.24 -15.52
C SER A 39 -11.65 -39.05 -14.90
N ASP A 40 -12.89 -38.79 -15.35
CA ASP A 40 -13.75 -39.87 -15.77
C ASP A 40 -14.57 -39.48 -17.01
N SER A 41 -14.70 -40.46 -17.91
CA SER A 41 -15.25 -40.37 -19.25
C SER A 41 -16.74 -40.65 -19.26
N SER A 42 -17.56 -39.80 -19.91
CA SER A 42 -18.78 -40.27 -20.53
C SER A 42 -19.11 -39.42 -21.76
N THR A 43 -19.21 -40.13 -22.87
CA THR A 43 -19.59 -39.67 -24.20
C THR A 43 -21.04 -39.25 -24.26
N SER A 44 -21.34 -38.08 -24.82
CA SER A 44 -22.58 -37.79 -25.54
C SER A 44 -22.28 -36.79 -26.66
N ASP A 45 -22.69 -37.19 -27.87
CA ASP A 45 -22.62 -36.41 -29.08
C ASP A 45 -23.49 -35.15 -28.97
N ASP A 46 -22.85 -33.99 -28.99
CA ASP A 46 -23.54 -32.74 -29.23
C ASP A 46 -22.74 -31.90 -30.25
N GLU A 47 -23.46 -31.35 -31.20
CA GLU A 47 -23.02 -30.65 -32.38
C GLU A 47 -21.93 -29.60 -32.04
N ALA A 48 -20.80 -29.71 -32.71
CA ALA A 48 -19.69 -28.77 -32.65
C ALA A 48 -20.18 -27.40 -33.18
N ILE A 49 -20.58 -26.52 -32.25
CA ILE A 49 -20.58 -25.08 -32.52
C ILE A 49 -19.10 -24.66 -32.65
N ASN A 50 -18.71 -24.45 -33.89
CA ASN A 50 -17.39 -23.96 -34.23
C ASN A 50 -17.23 -22.56 -33.61
N PRO A 51 -16.42 -22.33 -32.56
CA PRO A 51 -16.23 -20.99 -32.02
C PRO A 51 -15.54 -20.18 -33.13
N SER A 52 -16.08 -19.00 -33.39
CA SER A 52 -15.44 -17.99 -34.24
C SER A 52 -14.01 -17.74 -33.77
N PRO A 53 -13.04 -17.44 -34.68
CA PRO A 53 -11.63 -17.28 -34.32
C PRO A 53 -11.52 -16.29 -33.15
N ASP A 54 -10.86 -16.74 -32.08
CA ASP A 54 -10.67 -16.04 -30.84
C ASP A 54 -10.33 -14.56 -31.11
N LYS A 55 -11.23 -13.67 -30.75
CA LYS A 55 -10.86 -12.26 -30.60
C LYS A 55 -9.79 -12.24 -29.53
N ALA A 56 -8.54 -12.01 -29.93
CA ALA A 56 -7.44 -11.80 -29.00
C ALA A 56 -7.90 -10.77 -27.96
N ILE A 57 -7.90 -11.16 -26.68
CA ILE A 57 -8.32 -10.26 -25.58
C ILE A 57 -7.36 -9.07 -25.62
N ASN A 58 -7.92 -7.85 -25.60
CA ASN A 58 -7.13 -6.64 -25.54
C ASN A 58 -6.29 -6.64 -24.24
N PRO A 59 -4.96 -6.48 -24.29
CA PRO A 59 -4.10 -6.52 -23.10
C PRO A 59 -4.52 -5.53 -22.00
N LEU A 60 -5.00 -4.36 -22.38
CA LEU A 60 -5.48 -3.33 -21.48
C LEU A 60 -6.78 -3.77 -20.75
N ASP A 61 -7.71 -4.38 -21.48
CA ASP A 61 -8.95 -4.87 -20.89
C ASP A 61 -8.68 -6.05 -19.95
N LEU A 62 -7.75 -6.94 -20.32
CA LEU A 62 -7.31 -8.05 -19.45
C LEU A 62 -6.66 -7.53 -18.18
N MET A 63 -5.79 -6.52 -18.27
CA MET A 63 -5.16 -5.89 -17.11
C MET A 63 -6.21 -5.26 -16.20
N ARG A 64 -7.19 -4.55 -16.75
CA ARG A 64 -8.30 -3.94 -15.98
C ARG A 64 -9.13 -4.99 -15.25
N GLU A 65 -9.48 -6.07 -15.93
CA GLU A 65 -10.24 -7.17 -15.37
C GLU A 65 -9.49 -7.81 -14.19
N ARG A 66 -8.21 -8.15 -14.37
CA ARG A 66 -7.36 -8.72 -13.31
C ARG A 66 -7.17 -7.76 -12.15
N ASN A 67 -6.94 -6.48 -12.43
CA ASN A 67 -6.81 -5.46 -11.39
C ASN A 67 -8.12 -5.28 -10.59
N ALA A 68 -9.27 -5.36 -11.24
CA ALA A 68 -10.56 -5.29 -10.55
C ALA A 68 -10.83 -6.50 -9.64
N MET A 69 -10.24 -7.66 -9.95
CA MET A 69 -10.35 -8.88 -9.15
C MET A 69 -9.34 -8.98 -8.00
N MET A 70 -8.42 -8.02 -7.87
CA MET A 70 -7.41 -8.02 -6.78
C MET A 70 -8.01 -8.01 -5.38
N HIS A 71 -9.19 -7.42 -5.24
CA HIS A 71 -9.89 -7.30 -3.97
C HIS A 71 -11.33 -7.79 -4.14
N SER A 72 -11.81 -8.62 -3.21
CA SER A 72 -13.23 -8.94 -3.18
C SER A 72 -14.05 -7.71 -2.75
N VAL A 73 -15.28 -7.62 -3.24
CA VAL A 73 -16.21 -6.54 -2.85
C VAL A 73 -16.39 -6.53 -1.33
N LEU A 74 -16.52 -7.70 -0.72
CA LEU A 74 -16.67 -7.83 0.74
C LEU A 74 -15.45 -7.30 1.49
N SER A 75 -14.23 -7.55 0.99
CA SER A 75 -13.00 -7.07 1.62
C SER A 75 -12.91 -5.54 1.55
N VAL A 76 -13.25 -4.95 0.41
CA VAL A 76 -13.31 -3.49 0.24
C VAL A 76 -14.34 -2.85 1.18
N GLU A 77 -15.55 -3.39 1.22
CA GLU A 77 -16.62 -2.91 2.12
C GLU A 77 -16.21 -2.98 3.60
N ASN A 78 -15.60 -4.09 4.01
CA ASN A 78 -15.11 -4.27 5.39
C ASN A 78 -13.99 -3.28 5.73
N GLY A 79 -13.05 -3.05 4.83
CA GLY A 79 -11.97 -2.09 5.03
C GLY A 79 -12.49 -0.65 5.18
N ARG A 80 -13.42 -0.26 4.31
CA ARG A 80 -14.06 1.08 4.34
C ARG A 80 -14.95 1.28 5.57
N ALA A 81 -15.64 0.24 6.02
CA ALA A 81 -16.50 0.26 7.21
C ALA A 81 -15.73 0.03 8.52
N PHE A 82 -14.43 -0.17 8.46
CA PHE A 82 -13.59 -0.44 9.62
C PHE A 82 -13.69 0.68 10.67
N ARG A 83 -13.93 0.30 11.93
CA ARG A 83 -13.98 1.24 13.05
C ARG A 83 -12.59 1.47 13.60
N THR A 84 -12.01 2.59 13.26
CA THR A 84 -10.68 2.99 13.70
C THR A 84 -10.67 3.43 15.15
N LYS A 85 -9.47 3.46 15.74
CA LYS A 85 -9.18 4.14 17.01
C LYS A 85 -8.42 5.43 16.73
N PRO A 86 -8.54 6.47 17.55
CA PRO A 86 -7.77 7.71 17.38
C PRO A 86 -6.25 7.54 17.40
N THR A 87 -5.78 6.41 17.97
CA THR A 87 -4.37 6.03 18.03
C THR A 87 -3.91 5.24 16.80
N ASP A 88 -4.82 4.72 15.98
CA ASP A 88 -4.45 3.98 14.77
C ASP A 88 -3.76 4.91 13.77
N VAL A 89 -2.82 4.36 13.01
CA VAL A 89 -2.06 5.10 12.01
C VAL A 89 -2.24 4.41 10.65
N PHE A 90 -2.72 5.16 9.67
CA PHE A 90 -2.79 4.71 8.29
C PHE A 90 -1.68 5.35 7.48
N VAL A 91 -0.89 4.54 6.79
CA VAL A 91 -0.02 5.00 5.72
C VAL A 91 -0.84 4.97 4.44
N VAL A 92 -1.20 6.16 3.97
CA VAL A 92 -2.09 6.35 2.81
C VAL A 92 -1.33 6.98 1.67
N THR A 93 -1.29 6.29 0.56
CA THR A 93 -0.56 6.75 -0.62
C THR A 93 -1.33 6.39 -1.88
N TYR A 94 -1.20 7.20 -2.92
CA TYR A 94 -1.46 6.67 -4.24
C TYR A 94 -0.43 5.55 -4.53
N PRO A 95 -0.77 4.49 -5.30
CA PRO A 95 0.20 3.44 -5.62
C PRO A 95 1.52 3.99 -6.12
N LYS A 96 2.64 3.35 -5.75
CA LYS A 96 4.00 3.71 -6.16
C LYS A 96 4.56 5.03 -5.59
N CYS A 97 3.93 5.58 -4.54
CA CYS A 97 4.43 6.75 -3.80
C CYS A 97 5.27 6.38 -2.55
N GLY A 98 5.85 5.17 -2.48
CA GLY A 98 6.69 4.77 -1.35
C GLY A 98 5.93 4.18 -0.16
N THR A 99 4.79 3.53 -0.40
CA THR A 99 3.94 2.91 0.63
C THR A 99 4.71 1.92 1.48
N THR A 100 5.37 0.93 0.84
CA THR A 100 6.15 -0.11 1.52
C THR A 100 7.23 0.48 2.40
N TRP A 101 7.96 1.47 1.89
CA TRP A 101 8.99 2.15 2.66
C TRP A 101 8.42 2.89 3.88
N CYS A 102 7.36 3.67 3.70
CA CYS A 102 6.74 4.39 4.81
C CYS A 102 6.08 3.44 5.84
N THR A 103 5.44 2.35 5.42
CA THR A 103 4.91 1.33 6.33
C THR A 103 6.02 0.66 7.13
N GLN A 104 7.15 0.37 6.48
CA GLN A 104 8.34 -0.17 7.13
C GLN A 104 8.89 0.79 8.19
N ILE A 105 9.01 2.08 7.87
CA ILE A 105 9.45 3.11 8.83
C ILE A 105 8.52 3.14 10.05
N CYS A 106 7.20 3.21 9.83
CA CYS A 106 6.23 3.21 10.91
C CYS A 106 6.31 1.94 11.77
N HIS A 107 6.48 0.77 11.12
CA HIS A 107 6.63 -0.50 11.84
C HIS A 107 7.91 -0.53 12.68
N GLN A 108 9.04 -0.11 12.13
CA GLN A 108 10.32 -0.05 12.86
C GLN A 108 10.23 0.90 14.06
N ILE A 109 9.67 2.10 13.88
CA ILE A 109 9.49 3.08 14.99
C ILE A 109 8.73 2.44 16.14
N ARG A 110 7.57 1.84 15.91
CA ARG A 110 6.76 1.23 16.99
C ARG A 110 7.45 0.03 17.65
N CYS A 111 8.20 -0.77 16.88
CA CYS A 111 8.94 -1.91 17.40
C CYS A 111 10.13 -1.47 18.26
N VAL A 112 10.92 -0.49 17.83
CA VAL A 112 12.01 0.09 18.59
C VAL A 112 11.51 0.66 19.93
N HIS A 113 10.37 1.37 19.91
CA HIS A 113 9.76 1.85 21.14
C HIS A 113 9.30 0.71 22.05
N ALA A 114 8.63 -0.30 21.51
CA ALA A 114 8.14 -1.45 22.28
C ALA A 114 9.27 -2.30 22.88
N ARG A 115 10.43 -2.37 22.22
CA ARG A 115 11.63 -3.06 22.74
C ARG A 115 12.18 -2.45 24.03
N ARG A 116 11.87 -1.21 24.36
CA ARG A 116 12.24 -0.61 25.65
C ARG A 116 11.63 -1.36 26.84
N THR A 117 10.53 -2.08 26.62
CA THR A 117 9.82 -2.85 27.66
C THR A 117 9.78 -4.36 27.39
N ASN A 118 10.06 -4.78 26.17
CA ASN A 118 10.06 -6.18 25.76
C ASN A 118 11.11 -6.45 24.67
N ASP A 119 12.28 -6.88 25.07
CA ASP A 119 13.43 -7.15 24.20
C ASP A 119 13.20 -8.30 23.20
N SER A 120 12.15 -9.11 23.39
CA SER A 120 11.85 -10.25 22.50
C SER A 120 11.19 -9.84 21.18
N ILE A 121 10.82 -8.58 21.01
CA ILE A 121 10.22 -8.07 19.78
C ILE A 121 11.30 -7.98 18.69
N ASP A 122 11.13 -8.75 17.63
CA ASP A 122 11.94 -8.64 16.42
C ASP A 122 11.19 -7.80 15.38
N PRO A 123 11.71 -6.61 15.01
CA PRO A 123 11.07 -5.73 14.04
C PRO A 123 11.13 -6.27 12.60
N MET A 124 11.85 -7.36 12.36
CA MET A 124 12.00 -8.00 11.04
C MET A 124 11.35 -9.40 11.00
N ALA A 125 10.57 -9.78 12.01
CA ALA A 125 9.89 -11.08 12.08
C ALA A 125 8.63 -11.12 11.22
N PHE A 126 8.77 -10.97 9.92
CA PHE A 126 7.70 -11.12 8.91
C PHE A 126 8.32 -11.48 7.54
N GLY A 127 7.56 -12.15 6.70
CA GLY A 127 7.95 -12.41 5.30
C GLY A 127 7.59 -11.23 4.40
N GLU A 128 6.38 -10.70 4.58
CA GLU A 128 5.86 -9.54 3.86
C GLU A 128 5.33 -8.51 4.85
N ILE A 129 5.58 -7.22 4.61
CA ILE A 129 5.21 -6.14 5.54
C ILE A 129 3.70 -6.10 5.84
N THR A 130 2.86 -6.54 4.92
CA THR A 130 1.41 -6.62 5.10
C THR A 130 0.97 -7.65 6.14
N GLU A 131 1.82 -8.60 6.52
CA GLU A 131 1.55 -9.52 7.62
C GLU A 131 1.46 -8.77 8.98
N VAL A 132 2.26 -7.73 9.15
CA VAL A 132 2.35 -6.94 10.39
C VAL A 132 1.73 -5.55 10.27
N VAL A 133 1.55 -5.04 9.05
CA VAL A 133 0.86 -3.79 8.70
C VAL A 133 -0.23 -4.11 7.69
N PRO A 134 -1.41 -4.60 8.13
CA PRO A 134 -2.46 -5.04 7.22
C PRO A 134 -2.89 -3.97 6.23
N TRP A 135 -3.13 -4.38 4.98
CA TRP A 135 -3.74 -3.51 3.99
C TRP A 135 -5.27 -3.54 4.17
N ASP A 136 -5.84 -2.39 4.50
CA ASP A 136 -7.23 -2.25 4.95
C ASP A 136 -8.26 -2.96 4.08
N ILE A 137 -8.22 -2.77 2.76
CA ILE A 137 -9.18 -3.35 1.81
C ILE A 137 -8.78 -4.76 1.31
N LEU A 138 -7.62 -5.28 1.69
CA LEU A 138 -7.14 -6.62 1.31
C LEU A 138 -7.09 -7.58 2.49
N ALA A 139 -6.95 -7.06 3.70
CA ALA A 139 -6.76 -7.87 4.90
C ALA A 139 -7.80 -8.99 5.07
N PRO A 140 -9.12 -8.77 4.86
CA PRO A 140 -10.11 -9.84 4.94
C PRO A 140 -9.90 -10.96 3.92
N ASP A 141 -9.48 -10.64 2.68
CA ASP A 141 -9.16 -11.65 1.66
C ASP A 141 -7.93 -12.48 2.04
N CYS A 142 -7.02 -11.90 2.83
CA CYS A 142 -5.86 -12.57 3.40
C CYS A 142 -6.13 -13.22 4.78
N LEU A 143 -7.40 -13.35 5.18
CA LEU A 143 -7.82 -13.89 6.48
C LEU A 143 -7.25 -13.14 7.69
N GLN A 144 -6.93 -11.86 7.51
CA GLN A 144 -6.49 -10.97 8.58
C GLN A 144 -7.69 -10.21 9.16
N ASP A 145 -7.80 -10.20 10.48
CA ASP A 145 -8.81 -9.40 11.19
C ASP A 145 -8.25 -8.01 11.53
N LEU A 146 -8.82 -6.96 10.94
CA LEU A 146 -8.43 -5.57 11.18
C LEU A 146 -8.62 -5.13 12.64
N TYR A 147 -9.47 -5.82 13.42
CA TYR A 147 -9.69 -5.52 14.83
C TYR A 147 -8.70 -6.19 15.78
N SER A 148 -7.96 -7.19 15.29
CA SER A 148 -6.96 -7.91 16.07
C SER A 148 -5.86 -6.99 16.62
N ALA A 149 -5.26 -7.42 17.71
CA ALA A 149 -4.05 -6.78 18.22
C ALA A 149 -2.90 -7.03 17.25
N GLN A 150 -2.16 -5.97 16.93
CA GLN A 150 -0.93 -6.08 16.16
C GLN A 150 0.27 -6.31 17.09
N VAL A 151 1.40 -6.70 16.52
CA VAL A 151 2.64 -7.02 17.24
C VAL A 151 3.11 -5.88 18.16
N CYS A 152 2.86 -4.64 17.79
CA CYS A 152 3.19 -3.42 18.55
C CYS A 152 2.06 -2.39 18.46
N THR A 153 2.07 -1.43 19.40
CA THR A 153 1.20 -0.26 19.37
C THR A 153 1.99 0.99 18.97
N PRO A 154 1.36 1.95 18.29
CA PRO A 154 -0.01 1.94 17.76
C PRO A 154 -0.19 0.89 16.67
N ARG A 155 -1.46 0.53 16.34
CA ARG A 155 -1.74 -0.25 15.15
C ARG A 155 -1.45 0.59 13.93
N VAL A 156 -0.81 -0.02 12.93
CA VAL A 156 -0.47 0.62 11.66
C VAL A 156 -1.15 -0.16 10.54
N PHE A 157 -1.71 0.55 9.58
CA PHE A 157 -2.39 0.00 8.42
C PHE A 157 -1.85 0.61 7.13
N LYS A 158 -1.82 -0.18 6.07
CA LYS A 158 -1.58 0.27 4.70
C LYS A 158 -2.91 0.61 4.05
N SER A 159 -2.97 1.68 3.27
CA SER A 159 -4.11 2.01 2.43
C SER A 159 -3.70 2.69 1.12
N HIS A 160 -4.51 2.48 0.08
CA HIS A 160 -4.47 3.24 -1.16
C HIS A 160 -5.80 3.97 -1.43
N GLU A 161 -6.70 3.96 -0.45
CA GLU A 161 -8.02 4.57 -0.57
C GLU A 161 -7.93 6.10 -0.64
N ALA A 162 -8.82 6.70 -1.44
CA ALA A 162 -9.00 8.14 -1.46
C ALA A 162 -9.55 8.64 -0.11
N TRP A 163 -9.38 9.93 0.17
CA TRP A 163 -9.91 10.51 1.40
C TRP A 163 -11.41 10.29 1.59
N THR A 164 -12.20 10.27 0.51
CA THR A 164 -13.64 10.02 0.56
C THR A 164 -14.01 8.63 1.07
N ASP A 165 -13.17 7.64 0.82
CA ASP A 165 -13.48 6.22 1.00
C ASP A 165 -12.81 5.60 2.22
N ILE A 166 -11.64 6.10 2.63
CA ILE A 166 -10.91 5.56 3.77
C ILE A 166 -11.71 5.65 5.07
N ALA A 167 -11.57 4.66 5.94
CA ALA A 167 -12.13 4.68 7.30
C ALA A 167 -11.63 5.90 8.08
N LYS A 168 -12.55 6.64 8.75
CA LYS A 168 -12.27 7.90 9.43
C LYS A 168 -12.02 7.69 10.93
N GLY A 169 -11.33 8.67 11.57
CA GLY A 169 -11.13 8.72 13.02
C GLY A 169 -9.75 8.24 13.50
N ALA A 170 -8.83 7.99 12.58
CA ALA A 170 -7.44 7.63 12.83
C ALA A 170 -6.48 8.80 12.54
N LYS A 171 -5.17 8.53 12.61
CA LYS A 171 -4.09 9.36 12.08
C LYS A 171 -3.72 8.86 10.67
N TYR A 172 -3.41 9.77 9.76
CA TYR A 172 -3.12 9.46 8.35
C TYR A 172 -1.79 10.08 7.94
N ILE A 173 -0.85 9.25 7.48
CA ILE A 173 0.41 9.68 6.89
C ILE A 173 0.25 9.55 5.37
N CYS A 174 0.06 10.67 4.69
CA CYS A 174 -0.06 10.72 3.24
C CYS A 174 1.28 11.03 2.62
N VAL A 175 1.82 10.10 1.82
CA VAL A 175 3.04 10.34 1.05
C VAL A 175 2.66 10.68 -0.38
N VAL A 176 3.11 11.84 -0.84
CA VAL A 176 2.98 12.31 -2.22
C VAL A 176 4.32 12.19 -2.94
N ARG A 177 4.30 12.00 -4.24
CA ARG A 177 5.48 11.86 -5.08
C ARG A 177 5.24 12.57 -6.40
N ASP A 178 6.32 12.98 -7.10
CA ASP A 178 6.21 13.53 -8.45
C ASP A 178 5.35 12.61 -9.33
N PRO A 179 4.26 13.12 -9.94
CA PRO A 179 3.33 12.28 -10.69
C PRO A 179 3.93 11.64 -11.94
N VAL A 180 4.98 12.22 -12.52
CA VAL A 180 5.70 11.62 -13.65
C VAL A 180 6.45 10.38 -13.19
N ASP A 181 7.13 10.47 -12.06
CA ASP A 181 7.81 9.33 -11.44
C ASP A 181 6.83 8.25 -10.99
N VAL A 182 5.67 8.66 -10.45
CA VAL A 182 4.59 7.72 -10.10
C VAL A 182 4.10 6.99 -11.34
N PHE A 183 3.87 7.72 -12.44
CA PHE A 183 3.41 7.14 -13.69
C PHE A 183 4.37 6.06 -14.20
N TYR A 184 5.65 6.38 -14.35
CA TYR A 184 6.64 5.40 -14.84
C TYR A 184 6.80 4.21 -13.89
N SER A 185 6.85 4.46 -12.57
CA SER A 185 6.92 3.38 -11.59
C SER A 185 5.68 2.48 -11.60
N PHE A 186 4.51 3.04 -11.89
CA PHE A 186 3.27 2.27 -11.94
C PHE A 186 3.13 1.51 -13.26
N TYR A 187 3.50 2.12 -14.36
CA TYR A 187 3.55 1.49 -15.67
C TYR A 187 4.49 0.27 -15.69
N ASN A 188 5.69 0.40 -15.13
CA ASN A 188 6.64 -0.70 -15.06
C ASN A 188 6.23 -1.81 -14.07
N PHE A 189 5.33 -1.51 -13.14
CA PHE A 189 4.88 -2.47 -12.13
C PHE A 189 3.59 -3.18 -12.49
N LEU A 190 2.52 -2.45 -12.83
CA LEU A 190 1.18 -3.03 -12.88
C LEU A 190 0.98 -4.00 -14.05
N PRO A 191 1.37 -3.70 -15.31
CA PRO A 191 1.19 -4.65 -16.40
C PRO A 191 1.89 -5.99 -16.16
N PRO A 192 3.21 -6.06 -15.80
CA PRO A 192 3.86 -7.32 -15.50
C PRO A 192 3.22 -8.04 -14.29
N TYR A 193 2.87 -7.30 -13.24
CA TYR A 193 2.20 -7.86 -12.05
C TYR A 193 0.85 -8.50 -12.40
N MET A 194 0.16 -7.95 -13.40
CA MET A 194 -1.07 -8.52 -13.94
C MET A 194 -0.84 -9.56 -15.04
N GLY A 195 0.41 -10.00 -15.26
CA GLY A 195 0.76 -11.01 -16.26
C GLY A 195 0.53 -10.53 -17.70
N ILE A 196 0.73 -9.25 -17.97
CA ILE A 196 0.70 -8.65 -19.31
C ILE A 196 2.13 -8.58 -19.83
N GLU A 197 2.33 -8.98 -21.08
CA GLU A 197 3.64 -8.94 -21.72
C GLU A 197 4.17 -7.50 -21.84
N ASP A 198 5.49 -7.35 -21.73
CA ASP A 198 6.15 -6.07 -21.86
C ASP A 198 5.87 -5.44 -23.24
N GLY A 199 5.54 -4.14 -23.23
CA GLY A 199 5.21 -3.40 -24.45
C GLY A 199 3.82 -3.69 -25.05
N ALA A 200 3.04 -4.63 -24.49
CA ALA A 200 1.69 -4.92 -24.99
C ALA A 200 0.68 -3.79 -24.73
N ILE A 201 0.98 -2.90 -23.78
CA ILE A 201 0.21 -1.69 -23.48
C ILE A 201 1.14 -0.49 -23.65
N THR A 202 0.72 0.49 -24.42
CA THR A 202 1.50 1.73 -24.59
C THR A 202 1.38 2.65 -23.38
N HIS A 203 2.36 3.56 -23.20
CA HIS A 203 2.29 4.60 -22.16
C HIS A 203 1.00 5.43 -22.24
N ALA A 204 0.55 5.78 -23.44
CA ALA A 204 -0.67 6.56 -23.64
C ALA A 204 -1.91 5.80 -23.17
N GLU A 205 -2.05 4.52 -23.55
CA GLU A 205 -3.17 3.67 -23.12
C GLU A 205 -3.17 3.48 -21.60
N PHE A 206 -2.00 3.28 -21.00
CA PHE A 206 -1.90 3.16 -19.55
C PHE A 206 -2.25 4.47 -18.83
N ALA A 207 -1.78 5.61 -19.36
CA ALA A 207 -2.09 6.92 -18.81
C ALA A 207 -3.59 7.18 -18.80
N ASP A 208 -4.25 6.97 -19.94
CA ASP A 208 -5.69 7.24 -20.09
C ASP A 208 -6.57 6.28 -19.27
N ALA A 209 -6.12 5.03 -19.13
CA ALA A 209 -6.97 3.97 -18.61
C ALA A 209 -6.78 3.72 -17.10
N ILE A 210 -5.54 3.76 -16.61
CA ILE A 210 -5.20 3.35 -15.22
C ILE A 210 -4.76 4.54 -14.38
N PHE A 211 -3.78 5.29 -14.87
CA PHE A 211 -3.22 6.40 -14.10
C PHE A 211 -4.23 7.53 -13.90
N ALA A 212 -5.06 7.78 -14.89
CA ALA A 212 -6.10 8.80 -14.85
C ALA A 212 -7.42 8.35 -14.19
N GLY A 213 -7.49 7.17 -13.56
CA GLY A 213 -8.62 6.89 -12.67
C GLY A 213 -9.36 5.56 -12.81
N ALA A 214 -8.82 4.60 -13.56
CA ALA A 214 -9.44 3.27 -13.65
C ALA A 214 -8.96 2.27 -12.59
N SER A 215 -8.26 2.73 -11.54
CA SER A 215 -7.84 1.92 -10.38
C SER A 215 -8.73 2.17 -9.17
N HIS A 216 -8.69 1.29 -8.17
CA HIS A 216 -9.36 1.50 -6.87
C HIS A 216 -8.93 2.80 -6.18
N SER A 217 -7.72 3.26 -6.44
CA SER A 217 -7.18 4.51 -5.87
C SER A 217 -7.68 5.77 -6.58
N GLY A 218 -8.48 5.63 -7.64
CA GLY A 218 -9.00 6.75 -8.43
C GLY A 218 -7.93 7.51 -9.19
N HIS A 219 -8.15 8.80 -9.39
CA HIS A 219 -7.18 9.70 -10.03
C HIS A 219 -6.09 10.10 -9.04
N VAL A 220 -4.83 10.10 -9.49
CA VAL A 220 -3.68 10.50 -8.67
C VAL A 220 -3.85 11.91 -8.08
N TRP A 221 -4.33 12.85 -8.90
CA TRP A 221 -4.58 14.23 -8.46
C TRP A 221 -5.67 14.33 -7.40
N GLN A 222 -6.78 13.62 -7.59
CA GLN A 222 -7.88 13.58 -6.62
C GLN A 222 -7.46 12.93 -5.30
N HIS A 223 -6.62 11.90 -5.37
CA HIS A 223 -6.07 11.28 -4.18
C HIS A 223 -5.23 12.28 -3.37
N PHE A 224 -4.28 12.97 -4.01
CA PHE A 224 -3.43 13.94 -3.32
C PHE A 224 -4.23 15.15 -2.79
N LEU A 225 -5.09 15.72 -3.63
CA LEU A 225 -5.93 16.87 -3.25
C LEU A 225 -6.91 16.49 -2.13
N GLY A 226 -7.50 15.30 -2.14
CA GLY A 226 -8.42 14.88 -1.10
C GLY A 226 -7.81 14.91 0.31
N TYR A 227 -6.58 14.43 0.47
CA TYR A 227 -5.86 14.53 1.75
C TYR A 227 -5.37 15.95 2.06
N PHE A 228 -4.95 16.68 1.05
CA PHE A 228 -4.53 18.07 1.20
C PHE A 228 -5.70 18.95 1.66
N ASP A 229 -6.85 18.86 0.99
CA ASP A 229 -8.04 19.62 1.33
C ASP A 229 -8.57 19.26 2.72
N ALA A 230 -8.60 17.98 3.04
CA ALA A 230 -8.99 17.51 4.37
C ALA A 230 -8.06 18.03 5.48
N LYS A 231 -6.77 18.23 5.17
CA LYS A 231 -5.81 18.78 6.12
C LYS A 231 -5.97 20.29 6.32
N TYR A 232 -6.17 21.05 5.24
CA TYR A 232 -6.00 22.50 5.25
C TYR A 232 -7.30 23.29 5.09
N PHE A 233 -8.35 22.71 4.51
CA PHE A 233 -9.56 23.43 4.11
C PHE A 233 -10.86 22.80 4.63
N ASP A 234 -10.82 21.82 5.54
CA ASP A 234 -12.04 21.28 6.11
C ASP A 234 -12.75 22.37 6.96
N GLU A 235 -13.97 22.73 6.57
CA GLU A 235 -14.76 23.83 7.16
C GLU A 235 -15.19 23.55 8.61
N ASP A 236 -15.11 22.32 9.10
CA ASP A 236 -15.44 21.99 10.49
C ASP A 236 -14.26 22.29 11.41
N VAL A 237 -13.97 23.57 11.61
CA VAL A 237 -12.93 24.12 12.50
C VAL A 237 -13.08 23.70 13.98
N THR A 238 -14.16 23.02 14.34
CA THR A 238 -14.39 22.59 15.74
C THR A 238 -13.66 21.29 16.08
N LYS A 239 -13.12 20.59 15.10
CA LYS A 239 -12.35 19.35 15.28
C LYS A 239 -10.95 19.54 14.71
N THR A 240 -9.96 19.39 15.55
CA THR A 240 -8.51 19.41 15.31
C THR A 240 -8.06 18.42 14.22
N ARG A 241 -8.62 18.49 13.02
CA ARG A 241 -8.32 17.55 11.91
C ARG A 241 -6.96 17.78 11.27
N SER A 242 -6.44 19.01 11.30
CA SER A 242 -5.09 19.26 10.79
C SER A 242 -4.03 18.40 11.48
N ASP A 243 -4.24 18.08 12.76
CA ASP A 243 -3.31 17.27 13.55
C ASP A 243 -3.43 15.77 13.29
N SER A 244 -4.50 15.30 12.63
CA SER A 244 -4.69 13.88 12.28
C SER A 244 -4.14 13.49 10.91
N ILE A 245 -3.71 14.45 10.09
CA ILE A 245 -3.15 14.20 8.75
C ILE A 245 -1.74 14.78 8.67
N MET A 246 -0.78 13.93 8.35
CA MET A 246 0.59 14.31 8.02
C MET A 246 0.82 14.15 6.51
N MET A 247 1.31 15.22 5.87
CA MET A 247 1.73 15.15 4.47
C MET A 247 3.26 15.06 4.41
N LEU A 248 3.78 14.15 3.60
CA LEU A 248 5.20 13.95 3.33
C LEU A 248 5.44 13.91 1.82
N CYS A 249 6.57 14.42 1.35
CA CYS A 249 7.05 14.21 0.01
C CYS A 249 7.99 13.00 -0.02
N PHE A 250 7.86 12.17 -1.05
CA PHE A 250 8.75 11.02 -1.25
C PHE A 250 10.21 11.47 -1.42
N GLU A 251 10.41 12.59 -2.06
CA GLU A 251 11.72 13.21 -2.27
C GLU A 251 12.36 13.62 -0.93
N ASP A 252 11.58 14.20 0.00
CA ASP A 252 12.08 14.53 1.35
C ASP A 252 12.50 13.25 2.12
N LEU A 253 11.77 12.15 1.96
CA LEU A 253 12.16 10.85 2.54
C LEU A 253 13.50 10.37 2.01
N LYS A 254 13.81 10.61 0.72
CA LYS A 254 15.11 10.25 0.12
C LYS A 254 16.24 11.18 0.57
N GLU A 255 15.97 12.46 0.64
CA GLU A 255 17.00 13.49 0.89
C GLU A 255 17.31 13.66 2.39
N ASN A 256 16.30 13.51 3.25
CA ASN A 256 16.44 13.76 4.69
C ASN A 256 15.65 12.74 5.53
N LEU A 257 15.98 11.46 5.36
CA LEU A 257 15.31 10.36 6.07
C LEU A 257 15.32 10.53 7.61
N PRO A 258 16.43 10.93 8.26
CA PRO A 258 16.45 11.07 9.73
C PRO A 258 15.41 12.08 10.24
N GLU A 259 15.24 13.21 9.56
CA GLU A 259 14.24 14.20 9.92
C GLU A 259 12.82 13.69 9.69
N CYS A 260 12.58 13.05 8.56
CA CYS A 260 11.27 12.45 8.25
C CYS A 260 10.90 11.37 9.29
N VAL A 261 11.84 10.51 9.70
CA VAL A 261 11.63 9.50 10.75
C VAL A 261 11.27 10.16 12.09
N ARG A 262 11.97 11.23 12.50
CA ARG A 262 11.62 11.97 13.73
C ARG A 262 10.21 12.56 13.66
N ARG A 263 9.85 13.17 12.53
CA ARG A 263 8.51 13.73 12.33
C ARG A 263 7.43 12.65 12.35
N ILE A 264 7.67 11.50 11.73
CA ILE A 264 6.77 10.35 11.75
C ILE A 264 6.62 9.83 13.19
N ALA A 265 7.72 9.65 13.92
CA ALA A 265 7.69 9.19 15.31
C ALA A 265 6.85 10.12 16.20
N ALA A 266 7.11 11.43 16.16
CA ALA A 266 6.32 12.41 16.90
C ALA A 266 4.83 12.38 16.50
N PHE A 267 4.52 12.28 15.21
CA PHE A 267 3.15 12.17 14.73
C PHE A 267 2.46 10.89 15.22
N MET A 268 3.18 9.76 15.28
CA MET A 268 2.67 8.50 15.84
C MET A 268 2.45 8.58 17.37
N GLY A 269 3.04 9.56 18.06
CA GLY A 269 2.94 9.77 19.50
C GLY A 269 4.14 9.21 20.27
N PHE A 270 5.30 9.13 19.64
CA PHE A 270 6.57 8.79 20.26
C PHE A 270 7.45 10.05 20.37
N ASP A 271 7.91 10.32 21.57
CA ASP A 271 8.85 11.41 21.90
C ASP A 271 10.29 10.91 21.89
#